data_1930083e9acc53e87ab23b53cd57fb85
#
_entry.id   1930083e9acc53e87ab23b53cd57fb85
#
_cell.length_a   1.000
_cell.length_b   1.000
_cell.length_c   1.000
_cell.angle_alpha   90.00
_cell.angle_beta   90.00
_cell.angle_gamma   90.00
#
_symmetry.space_group_name_H-M   'P 1'
#
loop_
_entity.id
_entity.type
_entity.pdbx_description
1 polymer ?
#
loop_
_entity_poly.entity_id
_entity_poly.type
_entity_poly.pdbx_seq_one_letter_code
_entity_poly.pdbx_strand_id
1 'polypeptide(L)'
;VGSGRELQAPGVPLDAEQTIAWLRGLIAVFGLALLGSTNGLWWPVGDFPVVPWIDFGGPLALDHALAWALVLSWLGVLAATVLQMPSLIRASSIISILSLTGCILLDQHRLQVWAWEFLWLQVFLTFGQPQAALLSSRLLVVGIYFYSAVSKLDAGFVQTQGPWLWQGLSRAMGLASIPWGAKASSLYLAFPLGELLVAGALVLRRSRRWGIGLSVGMHIILLLALGPWGWQQRPGVLLWNLFF
;
A
#
# COMPACT_ATOMS: atom_id res chain seq x y z
N VAL A 1 49.87 -13.79 -11.37
CA VAL A 1 48.47 -13.71 -11.72
C VAL A 1 47.76 -13.12 -10.51
N GLY A 2 47.58 -11.79 -10.53
CA GLY A 2 46.91 -11.06 -9.44
C GLY A 2 45.42 -11.09 -9.63
N SER A 3 44.69 -11.66 -8.65
CA SER A 3 43.24 -11.52 -8.54
C SER A 3 42.91 -10.07 -8.19
N GLY A 4 42.54 -9.29 -9.20
CA GLY A 4 41.99 -7.95 -8.98
C GLY A 4 40.69 -8.06 -8.16
N ARG A 5 40.76 -7.69 -6.89
CA ARG A 5 39.56 -7.30 -6.15
C ARG A 5 39.05 -6.01 -6.79
N GLU A 6 38.03 -6.11 -7.61
CA GLU A 6 37.21 -4.94 -7.96
C GLU A 6 36.69 -4.34 -6.66
N LEU A 7 37.24 -3.18 -6.30
CA LEU A 7 36.69 -2.32 -5.26
C LEU A 7 35.26 -1.90 -5.73
N GLN A 8 34.22 -2.54 -5.21
CA GLN A 8 32.86 -2.10 -5.43
C GLN A 8 32.77 -0.67 -4.90
N ALA A 9 32.48 0.24 -5.81
CA ALA A 9 32.24 1.64 -5.48
C ALA A 9 31.07 1.81 -4.49
N PRO A 10 31.13 2.75 -3.54
CA PRO A 10 30.04 3.02 -2.62
C PRO A 10 28.81 3.47 -3.42
N GLY A 11 27.72 2.68 -3.38
CA GLY A 11 26.47 2.96 -4.09
C GLY A 11 26.05 1.88 -5.09
N VAL A 12 26.56 0.66 -4.98
CA VAL A 12 26.05 -0.49 -5.77
C VAL A 12 24.54 -0.63 -5.50
N PRO A 13 23.69 -0.56 -6.54
CA PRO A 13 22.26 -0.81 -6.36
C PRO A 13 22.07 -2.21 -5.79
N LEU A 14 21.19 -2.34 -4.80
CA LEU A 14 20.74 -3.64 -4.29
C LEU A 14 20.42 -4.54 -5.50
N ASP A 15 20.92 -5.78 -5.48
CA ASP A 15 20.56 -6.76 -6.48
C ASP A 15 19.03 -6.86 -6.55
N ALA A 16 18.48 -7.08 -7.75
CA ALA A 16 17.06 -7.17 -7.97
C ALA A 16 16.40 -8.22 -7.06
N GLU A 17 17.08 -9.34 -6.83
CA GLU A 17 16.59 -10.40 -5.94
C GLU A 17 16.55 -9.93 -4.47
N GLN A 18 17.57 -9.19 -4.04
CA GLN A 18 17.59 -8.62 -2.69
C GLN A 18 16.48 -7.57 -2.50
N THR A 19 16.23 -6.74 -3.51
CA THR A 19 15.12 -5.78 -3.51
C THR A 19 13.78 -6.50 -3.39
N ILE A 20 13.58 -7.59 -4.14
CA ILE A 20 12.38 -8.41 -4.08
C ILE A 20 12.20 -9.03 -2.69
N ALA A 21 13.26 -9.53 -2.08
CA ALA A 21 13.19 -10.09 -0.73
C ALA A 21 12.76 -9.03 0.30
N TRP A 22 13.30 -7.82 0.23
CA TRP A 22 12.87 -6.70 1.07
C TRP A 22 11.41 -6.32 0.85
N LEU A 23 10.96 -6.23 -0.41
CA LEU A 23 9.57 -5.90 -0.72
C LEU A 23 8.60 -6.95 -0.19
N ARG A 24 8.92 -8.25 -0.31
CA ARG A 24 8.11 -9.32 0.27
C ARG A 24 8.02 -9.21 1.79
N GLY A 25 9.14 -8.93 2.44
CA GLY A 25 9.18 -8.69 3.89
C GLY A 25 8.32 -7.51 4.31
N LEU A 26 8.42 -6.37 3.61
CA LEU A 26 7.60 -5.19 3.87
C LEU A 26 6.11 -5.48 3.68
N ILE A 27 5.72 -6.13 2.58
CA ILE A 27 4.32 -6.52 2.36
C ILE A 27 3.81 -7.40 3.49
N ALA A 28 4.60 -8.37 3.96
CA ALA A 28 4.20 -9.25 5.06
C ALA A 28 4.04 -8.48 6.39
N VAL A 29 4.98 -7.60 6.74
CA VAL A 29 4.92 -6.78 7.95
C VAL A 29 3.71 -5.85 7.94
N PHE A 30 3.56 -5.06 6.86
CA PHE A 30 2.44 -4.13 6.74
C PHE A 30 1.10 -4.86 6.57
N GLY A 31 1.08 -6.00 5.88
CA GLY A 31 -0.09 -6.85 5.75
C GLY A 31 -0.59 -7.35 7.11
N LEU A 32 0.29 -7.88 7.96
CA LEU A 32 -0.05 -8.30 9.32
C LEU A 32 -0.55 -7.13 10.17
N ALA A 33 0.11 -5.98 10.09
CA ALA A 33 -0.32 -4.78 10.81
C ALA A 33 -1.69 -4.27 10.34
N LEU A 34 -1.96 -4.29 9.04
CA LEU A 34 -3.24 -3.91 8.44
C LEU A 34 -4.35 -4.90 8.79
N LEU A 35 -4.10 -6.21 8.74
CA LEU A 35 -5.04 -7.22 9.23
C LEU A 35 -5.40 -7.00 10.69
N GLY A 36 -4.39 -6.77 11.55
CA GLY A 36 -4.61 -6.50 12.97
C GLY A 36 -5.40 -5.22 13.22
N SER A 37 -5.11 -4.14 12.48
CA SER A 37 -5.81 -2.84 12.61
C SER A 37 -7.23 -2.85 12.06
N THR A 38 -7.56 -3.83 11.20
CA THR A 38 -8.89 -4.01 10.57
C THR A 38 -9.49 -5.37 10.92
N ASN A 39 -9.15 -5.94 12.07
CA ASN A 39 -9.48 -7.30 12.48
C ASN A 39 -10.97 -7.65 12.37
N GLY A 40 -11.87 -6.73 12.73
CA GLY A 40 -13.31 -6.96 12.62
C GLY A 40 -13.82 -7.23 11.21
N LEU A 41 -13.03 -6.91 10.17
CA LEU A 41 -13.34 -7.21 8.78
C LEU A 41 -12.93 -8.65 8.40
N TRP A 42 -11.85 -9.16 9.01
CA TRP A 42 -11.26 -10.46 8.69
C TRP A 42 -11.81 -11.59 9.57
N TRP A 43 -12.19 -11.26 10.78
CA TRP A 43 -12.84 -12.15 11.75
C TRP A 43 -14.15 -11.50 12.23
N PRO A 44 -15.19 -11.50 11.38
CA PRO A 44 -16.45 -10.86 11.74
C PRO A 44 -17.06 -11.54 12.96
N VAL A 45 -17.43 -10.73 13.94
CA VAL A 45 -18.16 -11.16 15.13
C VAL A 45 -19.54 -10.49 15.08
N GLY A 46 -20.61 -11.26 14.94
CA GLY A 46 -21.98 -10.76 14.95
C GLY A 46 -22.61 -10.63 13.57
N ASP A 47 -23.66 -9.84 13.49
CA ASP A 47 -24.62 -9.79 12.35
C ASP A 47 -24.19 -8.83 11.21
N PHE A 48 -22.92 -8.54 11.05
CA PHE A 48 -22.48 -7.72 9.92
C PHE A 48 -22.73 -8.49 8.61
N PRO A 49 -23.44 -7.92 7.64
CA PRO A 49 -23.79 -8.62 6.42
C PRO A 49 -22.53 -8.91 5.61
N VAL A 50 -22.26 -10.19 5.39
CA VAL A 50 -21.23 -10.67 4.45
C VAL A 50 -21.79 -10.56 3.05
N VAL A 51 -21.05 -9.95 2.13
CA VAL A 51 -21.45 -9.80 0.73
C VAL A 51 -20.45 -10.54 -0.16
N PRO A 52 -20.69 -11.82 -0.47
CA PRO A 52 -19.78 -12.60 -1.29
C PRO A 52 -19.83 -12.17 -2.75
N TRP A 53 -18.68 -12.23 -3.44
CA TRP A 53 -18.63 -12.15 -4.90
C TRP A 53 -19.19 -13.40 -5.54
N ILE A 54 -18.91 -14.54 -4.92
CA ILE A 54 -19.37 -15.86 -5.35
C ILE A 54 -19.94 -16.54 -4.12
N ASP A 55 -21.24 -16.82 -4.14
CA ASP A 55 -21.90 -17.56 -3.07
C ASP A 55 -21.59 -19.06 -3.24
N PHE A 56 -20.64 -19.53 -2.49
CA PHE A 56 -20.29 -20.95 -2.41
C PHE A 56 -21.13 -21.71 -1.37
N GLY A 57 -22.05 -21.03 -0.66
CA GLY A 57 -22.73 -21.60 0.50
C GLY A 57 -21.72 -22.07 1.57
N GLY A 58 -20.54 -21.45 1.62
CA GLY A 58 -19.40 -21.92 2.42
C GLY A 58 -19.63 -21.71 3.91
N PRO A 59 -19.15 -22.67 4.74
CA PRO A 59 -19.23 -22.54 6.19
C PRO A 59 -18.32 -21.41 6.67
N LEU A 60 -18.71 -20.73 7.74
CA LEU A 60 -17.92 -19.70 8.45
C LEU A 60 -16.49 -20.22 8.80
N ALA A 61 -16.37 -21.54 9.00
CA ALA A 61 -15.08 -22.20 9.24
C ALA A 61 -14.09 -22.04 8.08
N LEU A 62 -14.54 -22.04 6.82
CA LEU A 62 -13.68 -21.81 5.66
C LEU A 62 -13.15 -20.38 5.65
N ASP A 63 -14.00 -19.43 5.97
CA ASP A 63 -13.63 -18.02 6.04
C ASP A 63 -12.53 -17.76 7.07
N HIS A 64 -12.71 -18.26 8.29
CA HIS A 64 -11.70 -18.18 9.34
C HIS A 64 -10.41 -18.94 8.96
N ALA A 65 -10.52 -20.11 8.32
CA ALA A 65 -9.36 -20.87 7.89
C ALA A 65 -8.52 -20.10 6.88
N LEU A 66 -9.15 -19.42 5.91
CA LEU A 66 -8.44 -18.58 4.93
C LEU A 66 -7.79 -17.36 5.59
N ALA A 67 -8.47 -16.70 6.52
CA ALA A 67 -7.90 -15.57 7.25
C ALA A 67 -6.67 -16.01 8.08
N TRP A 68 -6.73 -17.14 8.77
CA TRP A 68 -5.58 -17.69 9.49
C TRP A 68 -4.47 -18.18 8.55
N ALA A 69 -4.81 -18.79 7.41
CA ALA A 69 -3.84 -19.19 6.41
C ALA A 69 -3.09 -17.96 5.85
N LEU A 70 -3.77 -16.83 5.68
CA LEU A 70 -3.15 -15.57 5.27
C LEU A 70 -2.15 -15.06 6.33
N VAL A 71 -2.53 -15.02 7.61
CA VAL A 71 -1.63 -14.65 8.72
C VAL A 71 -0.41 -15.56 8.75
N LEU A 72 -0.63 -16.87 8.78
CA LEU A 72 0.45 -17.85 8.88
C LEU A 72 1.38 -17.82 7.66
N SER A 73 0.84 -17.57 6.48
CA SER A 73 1.65 -17.44 5.26
C SER A 73 2.54 -16.20 5.29
N TRP A 74 2.07 -15.05 5.76
CA TRP A 74 2.92 -13.86 5.91
C TRP A 74 3.97 -14.03 7.01
N LEU A 75 3.64 -14.65 8.13
CA LEU A 75 4.64 -15.06 9.12
C LEU A 75 5.67 -16.02 8.52
N GLY A 76 5.20 -16.96 7.68
CA GLY A 76 6.07 -17.87 6.93
C GLY A 76 7.01 -17.15 5.96
N VAL A 77 6.54 -16.11 5.24
CA VAL A 77 7.40 -15.27 4.39
C VAL A 77 8.50 -14.61 5.23
N LEU A 78 8.16 -14.03 6.39
CA LEU A 78 9.12 -13.37 7.27
C LEU A 78 10.15 -14.35 7.82
N ALA A 79 9.70 -15.49 8.38
CA ALA A 79 10.58 -16.51 8.91
C ALA A 79 11.51 -17.09 7.83
N ALA A 80 10.94 -17.40 6.65
CA ALA A 80 11.72 -17.95 5.54
C ALA A 80 12.73 -16.93 4.96
N THR A 81 12.41 -15.64 5.00
CA THR A 81 13.34 -14.58 4.59
C THR A 81 14.54 -14.51 5.56
N VAL A 82 14.28 -14.56 6.87
CA VAL A 82 15.34 -14.59 7.89
C VAL A 82 16.20 -15.86 7.77
N LEU A 83 15.55 -17.02 7.54
CA LEU A 83 16.23 -18.31 7.41
C LEU A 83 16.85 -18.54 6.01
N GLN A 84 16.68 -17.59 5.09
CA GLN A 84 17.18 -17.67 3.71
C GLN A 84 16.72 -18.94 2.96
N MET A 85 15.44 -19.29 3.09
CA MET A 85 14.81 -20.48 2.49
C MET A 85 13.93 -20.12 1.27
N PRO A 86 14.48 -20.02 0.04
CA PRO A 86 13.75 -19.50 -1.14
C PRO A 86 12.50 -20.31 -1.49
N SER A 87 12.55 -21.63 -1.36
CA SER A 87 11.40 -22.50 -1.61
C SER A 87 10.23 -22.24 -0.66
N LEU A 88 10.54 -22.01 0.62
CA LEU A 88 9.53 -21.69 1.64
C LEU A 88 8.98 -20.28 1.44
N ILE A 89 9.81 -19.29 1.06
CA ILE A 89 9.34 -17.94 0.69
C ILE A 89 8.32 -18.06 -0.43
N ARG A 90 8.64 -18.79 -1.50
CA ARG A 90 7.74 -18.96 -2.65
C ARG A 90 6.44 -19.67 -2.27
N ALA A 91 6.52 -20.77 -1.52
CA ALA A 91 5.34 -21.51 -1.07
C ALA A 91 4.43 -20.63 -0.19
N SER A 92 4.99 -19.94 0.81
CA SER A 92 4.25 -19.01 1.67
C SER A 92 3.62 -17.86 0.88
N SER A 93 4.32 -17.29 -0.12
CA SER A 93 3.76 -16.25 -0.97
C SER A 93 2.60 -16.76 -1.83
N ILE A 94 2.66 -17.99 -2.35
CA ILE A 94 1.54 -18.60 -3.08
C ILE A 94 0.34 -18.79 -2.17
N ILE A 95 0.56 -19.33 -0.96
CA ILE A 95 -0.51 -19.51 0.03
C ILE A 95 -1.15 -18.15 0.38
N SER A 96 -0.35 -17.10 0.59
CA SER A 96 -0.90 -15.77 0.88
C SER A 96 -1.73 -15.20 -0.26
N ILE A 97 -1.31 -15.37 -1.53
CA ILE A 97 -2.06 -14.96 -2.71
C ILE A 97 -3.41 -15.69 -2.76
N LEU A 98 -3.41 -17.02 -2.60
CA LEU A 98 -4.63 -17.83 -2.64
C LEU A 98 -5.57 -17.48 -1.48
N SER A 99 -5.03 -17.36 -0.26
CA SER A 99 -5.82 -17.02 0.93
C SER A 99 -6.41 -15.63 0.84
N LEU A 100 -5.64 -14.62 0.43
CA LEU A 100 -6.14 -13.25 0.27
C LEU A 100 -7.22 -13.17 -0.82
N THR A 101 -7.00 -13.84 -1.95
CA THR A 101 -8.01 -13.95 -3.02
C THR A 101 -9.27 -14.63 -2.50
N GLY A 102 -9.14 -15.75 -1.80
CA GLY A 102 -10.27 -16.46 -1.22
C GLY A 102 -11.06 -15.59 -0.23
N CYS A 103 -10.36 -14.90 0.67
CA CYS A 103 -11.00 -13.95 1.61
C CYS A 103 -11.79 -12.87 0.89
N ILE A 104 -11.24 -12.29 -0.19
CA ILE A 104 -11.92 -11.25 -0.99
C ILE A 104 -13.15 -11.83 -1.72
N LEU A 105 -13.06 -13.04 -2.27
CA LEU A 105 -14.18 -13.69 -2.95
C LEU A 105 -15.33 -14.03 -2.01
N LEU A 106 -15.02 -14.38 -0.76
CA LEU A 106 -16.01 -14.66 0.27
C LEU A 106 -16.69 -13.42 0.83
N ASP A 107 -15.99 -12.28 0.82
CA ASP A 107 -16.56 -11.00 1.27
C ASP A 107 -15.91 -9.81 0.55
N GLN A 108 -16.70 -9.15 -0.31
CA GLN A 108 -16.22 -7.98 -1.08
C GLN A 108 -15.77 -6.80 -0.21
N HIS A 109 -16.21 -6.68 1.04
CA HIS A 109 -15.74 -5.63 1.95
C HIS A 109 -14.24 -5.75 2.24
N ARG A 110 -13.65 -6.93 2.04
CA ARG A 110 -12.20 -7.19 2.17
C ARG A 110 -11.40 -6.74 0.95
N LEU A 111 -12.06 -6.31 -0.14
CA LEU A 111 -11.41 -5.66 -1.26
C LEU A 111 -11.01 -4.22 -0.89
N GLN A 112 -10.23 -4.10 0.18
CA GLN A 112 -9.61 -2.85 0.57
C GLN A 112 -8.51 -2.47 -0.42
N VAL A 113 -8.23 -1.17 -0.58
CA VAL A 113 -7.22 -0.68 -1.53
C VAL A 113 -5.86 -1.35 -1.29
N TRP A 114 -5.43 -1.43 -0.03
CA TRP A 114 -4.18 -2.08 0.34
C TRP A 114 -4.18 -3.59 0.06
N ALA A 115 -5.32 -4.27 0.25
CA ALA A 115 -5.42 -5.71 -0.02
C ALA A 115 -5.26 -6.01 -1.50
N TRP A 116 -5.91 -5.20 -2.36
CA TRP A 116 -5.75 -5.26 -3.81
C TRP A 116 -4.32 -4.99 -4.27
N GLU A 117 -3.70 -3.96 -3.73
CA GLU A 117 -2.31 -3.61 -4.02
C GLU A 117 -1.36 -4.73 -3.61
N PHE A 118 -1.46 -5.24 -2.38
CA PHE A 118 -0.60 -6.30 -1.87
C PHE A 118 -0.80 -7.61 -2.62
N LEU A 119 -2.01 -7.91 -3.06
CA LEU A 119 -2.30 -9.08 -3.91
C LEU A 119 -1.47 -9.00 -5.20
N TRP A 120 -1.56 -7.89 -5.94
CA TRP A 120 -0.84 -7.74 -7.19
C TRP A 120 0.68 -7.66 -7.01
N LEU A 121 1.15 -6.95 -6.00
CA LEU A 121 2.59 -6.94 -5.67
C LEU A 121 3.10 -8.36 -5.41
N GLN A 122 2.38 -9.15 -4.60
CA GLN A 122 2.78 -10.53 -4.33
C GLN A 122 2.75 -11.40 -5.60
N VAL A 123 1.75 -11.24 -6.48
CA VAL A 123 1.70 -11.95 -7.77
C VAL A 123 2.93 -11.61 -8.61
N PHE A 124 3.26 -10.33 -8.79
CA PHE A 124 4.43 -9.93 -9.59
C PHE A 124 5.73 -10.44 -8.99
N LEU A 125 5.91 -10.29 -7.68
CA LEU A 125 7.13 -10.71 -7.00
C LEU A 125 7.30 -12.24 -6.93
N THR A 126 6.20 -13.02 -7.01
CA THR A 126 6.25 -14.49 -6.90
C THR A 126 6.44 -15.17 -8.23
N PHE A 127 5.81 -14.67 -9.30
CA PHE A 127 5.76 -15.32 -10.60
C PHE A 127 6.57 -14.59 -11.67
N GLY A 128 6.91 -13.31 -11.48
CA GLY A 128 7.65 -12.53 -12.45
C GLY A 128 9.16 -12.78 -12.42
N GLN A 129 9.81 -12.61 -13.57
CA GLN A 129 11.27 -12.47 -13.60
C GLN A 129 11.69 -11.21 -12.82
N PRO A 130 12.84 -11.18 -12.12
CA PRO A 130 13.17 -10.12 -11.17
C PRO A 130 12.99 -8.68 -11.71
N GLN A 131 13.52 -8.41 -12.90
CA GLN A 131 13.41 -7.07 -13.52
C GLN A 131 11.97 -6.73 -13.94
N ALA A 132 11.25 -7.71 -14.48
CA ALA A 132 9.85 -7.55 -14.85
C ALA A 132 8.95 -7.36 -13.62
N ALA A 133 9.19 -8.12 -12.55
CA ALA A 133 8.48 -7.99 -11.29
C ALA A 133 8.63 -6.57 -10.69
N LEU A 134 9.85 -6.05 -10.64
CA LEU A 134 10.12 -4.69 -10.15
C LEU A 134 9.52 -3.62 -11.07
N LEU A 135 9.55 -3.84 -12.39
CA LEU A 135 8.89 -2.94 -13.34
C LEU A 135 7.38 -2.92 -13.15
N SER A 136 6.75 -4.10 -13.05
CA SER A 136 5.30 -4.23 -12.85
C SER A 136 4.87 -3.63 -11.51
N SER A 137 5.62 -3.86 -10.43
CA SER A 137 5.38 -3.25 -9.13
C SER A 137 5.43 -1.72 -9.20
N ARG A 138 6.43 -1.17 -9.90
CA ARG A 138 6.52 0.27 -10.12
C ARG A 138 5.35 0.81 -10.93
N LEU A 139 4.95 0.12 -12.01
CA LEU A 139 3.81 0.54 -12.83
C LEU A 139 2.50 0.49 -12.04
N LEU A 140 2.33 -0.48 -11.15
CA LEU A 140 1.20 -0.54 -10.23
C LEU A 140 1.15 0.72 -9.35
N VAL A 141 2.26 1.07 -8.69
CA VAL A 141 2.36 2.27 -7.85
C VAL A 141 2.08 3.55 -8.66
N VAL A 142 2.66 3.68 -9.85
CA VAL A 142 2.37 4.81 -10.76
C VAL A 142 0.89 4.86 -11.11
N GLY A 143 0.28 3.70 -11.40
CA GLY A 143 -1.15 3.58 -11.67
C GLY A 143 -2.00 4.03 -10.48
N ILE A 144 -1.64 3.64 -9.26
CA ILE A 144 -2.35 4.07 -8.04
C ILE A 144 -2.34 5.59 -7.92
N TYR A 145 -1.17 6.24 -8.04
CA TYR A 145 -1.09 7.71 -7.99
C TYR A 145 -1.88 8.37 -9.11
N PHE A 146 -1.77 7.86 -10.34
CA PHE A 146 -2.47 8.42 -11.48
C PHE A 146 -3.99 8.34 -11.32
N TYR A 147 -4.54 7.15 -11.03
CA TYR A 147 -5.98 6.98 -10.88
C TYR A 147 -6.52 7.66 -9.62
N SER A 148 -5.75 7.68 -8.53
CA SER A 148 -6.07 8.44 -7.32
C SER A 148 -6.21 9.92 -7.62
N ALA A 149 -5.28 10.48 -8.40
CA ALA A 149 -5.34 11.88 -8.81
C ALA A 149 -6.53 12.17 -9.72
N VAL A 150 -6.71 11.37 -10.78
CA VAL A 150 -7.79 11.58 -11.76
C VAL A 150 -9.16 11.49 -11.10
N SER A 151 -9.36 10.56 -10.16
CA SER A 151 -10.61 10.43 -9.42
C SER A 151 -10.95 11.63 -8.52
N LYS A 152 -9.99 12.51 -8.26
CA LYS A 152 -10.13 13.72 -7.45
C LYS A 152 -10.22 15.01 -8.29
N LEU A 153 -10.14 14.93 -9.63
CA LEU A 153 -10.25 16.07 -10.52
C LEU A 153 -11.72 16.36 -10.87
N ASP A 154 -12.56 16.43 -9.86
CA ASP A 154 -13.98 16.73 -10.01
C ASP A 154 -14.47 17.81 -9.02
N ALA A 155 -15.68 18.31 -9.26
CA ALA A 155 -16.30 19.31 -8.39
C ALA A 155 -16.60 18.74 -6.99
N GLY A 156 -16.91 17.44 -6.88
CA GLY A 156 -17.19 16.78 -5.62
C GLY A 156 -15.98 16.80 -4.70
N PHE A 157 -14.79 16.50 -5.21
CA PHE A 157 -13.57 16.59 -4.43
C PHE A 157 -13.32 18.01 -3.89
N VAL A 158 -13.45 19.03 -4.76
CA VAL A 158 -13.21 20.44 -4.38
C VAL A 158 -14.21 20.91 -3.33
N GLN A 159 -15.44 20.38 -3.36
CA GLN A 159 -16.51 20.80 -2.43
C GLN A 159 -16.51 20.01 -1.10
N THR A 160 -15.96 18.79 -1.07
CA THR A 160 -16.09 17.90 0.08
C THR A 160 -14.73 17.44 0.62
N GLN A 161 -14.05 16.55 -0.09
CA GLN A 161 -12.82 15.91 0.39
C GLN A 161 -11.62 16.84 0.45
N GLY A 162 -11.47 17.74 -0.51
CA GLY A 162 -10.39 18.73 -0.54
C GLY A 162 -10.39 19.64 0.69
N PRO A 163 -11.53 20.31 1.01
CA PRO A 163 -11.69 21.09 2.24
C PRO A 163 -11.41 20.27 3.49
N TRP A 164 -11.91 19.03 3.53
CA TRP A 164 -11.69 18.14 4.66
C TRP A 164 -10.20 17.82 4.88
N LEU A 165 -9.47 17.42 3.83
CA LEU A 165 -8.02 17.16 3.91
C LEU A 165 -7.26 18.43 4.32
N TRP A 166 -7.59 19.58 3.73
CA TRP A 166 -6.98 20.86 4.07
C TRP A 166 -7.21 21.25 5.52
N GLN A 167 -8.42 21.04 6.03
CA GLN A 167 -8.75 21.33 7.42
C GLN A 167 -7.95 20.42 8.38
N GLY A 168 -7.78 19.14 8.06
CA GLY A 168 -6.94 18.23 8.84
C GLY A 168 -5.48 18.70 8.89
N LEU A 169 -4.94 19.08 7.74
CA LEU A 169 -3.58 19.63 7.64
C LEU A 169 -3.44 20.94 8.42
N SER A 170 -4.41 21.86 8.28
CA SER A 170 -4.42 23.15 8.99
C SER A 170 -4.46 22.96 10.50
N ARG A 171 -5.22 21.98 10.99
CA ARG A 171 -5.22 21.60 12.43
C ARG A 171 -3.85 21.11 12.88
N ALA A 172 -3.26 20.18 12.11
CA ALA A 172 -1.95 19.62 12.46
C ALA A 172 -0.84 20.69 12.49
N MET A 173 -0.98 21.74 11.67
CA MET A 173 -0.03 22.87 11.60
C MET A 173 -0.36 24.01 12.57
N GLY A 174 -1.41 23.92 13.39
CA GLY A 174 -1.86 25.02 14.26
C GLY A 174 -2.49 26.21 13.54
N LEU A 175 -2.90 26.04 12.28
CA LEU A 175 -3.45 27.08 11.42
C LEU A 175 -4.98 27.04 11.31
N ALA A 176 -5.64 26.29 12.18
CA ALA A 176 -7.10 26.07 12.12
C ALA A 176 -7.94 27.33 12.28
N SER A 177 -7.39 28.39 12.93
CA SER A 177 -8.07 29.66 13.14
C SER A 177 -8.05 30.59 11.92
N ILE A 178 -7.29 30.25 10.88
CA ILE A 178 -7.20 31.11 9.67
C ILE A 178 -8.42 30.88 8.79
N PRO A 179 -9.22 31.93 8.47
CA PRO A 179 -10.35 31.83 7.56
C PRO A 179 -9.85 31.75 6.12
N TRP A 180 -9.70 30.54 5.59
CA TRP A 180 -9.16 30.32 4.24
C TRP A 180 -10.08 30.78 3.11
N GLY A 181 -11.38 30.95 3.34
CA GLY A 181 -12.36 31.47 2.38
C GLY A 181 -12.38 30.77 1.00
N ALA A 182 -13.02 31.42 0.02
CA ALA A 182 -13.15 30.87 -1.34
C ALA A 182 -11.81 30.70 -2.10
N LYS A 183 -10.75 31.43 -1.71
CA LYS A 183 -9.42 31.28 -2.31
C LYS A 183 -8.75 29.94 -1.99
N ALA A 184 -9.23 29.23 -0.99
CA ALA A 184 -8.71 27.91 -0.63
C ALA A 184 -9.05 26.81 -1.67
N SER A 185 -10.03 27.01 -2.53
CA SER A 185 -10.43 26.01 -3.52
C SER A 185 -9.28 25.62 -4.47
N SER A 186 -8.43 26.57 -4.84
CA SER A 186 -7.23 26.28 -5.63
C SER A 186 -6.18 25.48 -4.87
N LEU A 187 -6.12 25.63 -3.53
CA LEU A 187 -5.19 24.85 -2.69
C LEU A 187 -5.63 23.40 -2.56
N TYR A 188 -6.94 23.11 -2.64
CA TYR A 188 -7.43 21.74 -2.59
C TYR A 188 -6.94 20.92 -3.78
N LEU A 189 -6.81 21.54 -4.95
CA LEU A 189 -6.28 20.89 -6.14
C LEU A 189 -4.78 20.55 -6.03
N ALA A 190 -4.07 21.10 -5.06
CA ALA A 190 -2.68 20.73 -4.80
C ALA A 190 -2.52 19.22 -4.47
N PHE A 191 -3.53 18.59 -3.85
CA PHE A 191 -3.51 17.15 -3.57
C PHE A 191 -3.50 16.32 -4.86
N PRO A 192 -4.51 16.37 -5.73
CA PRO A 192 -4.50 15.59 -6.98
C PRO A 192 -3.39 16.00 -7.94
N LEU A 193 -3.03 17.27 -8.02
CA LEU A 193 -1.91 17.71 -8.86
C LEU A 193 -0.57 17.17 -8.31
N GLY A 194 -0.39 17.13 -7.01
CA GLY A 194 0.76 16.49 -6.37
C GLY A 194 0.86 15.00 -6.73
N GLU A 195 -0.25 14.26 -6.65
CA GLU A 195 -0.31 12.85 -7.07
C GLU A 195 0.04 12.67 -8.55
N LEU A 196 -0.46 13.53 -9.46
CA LEU A 196 -0.10 13.50 -10.88
C LEU A 196 1.38 13.78 -11.11
N LEU A 197 1.96 14.74 -10.38
CA LEU A 197 3.38 15.05 -10.45
C LEU A 197 4.23 13.86 -9.98
N VAL A 198 3.83 13.19 -8.89
CA VAL A 198 4.48 11.97 -8.42
C VAL A 198 4.42 10.89 -9.49
N ALA A 199 3.22 10.59 -10.03
CA ALA A 199 3.04 9.60 -11.08
C ALA A 199 3.94 9.89 -12.29
N GLY A 200 3.91 11.11 -12.82
CA GLY A 200 4.73 11.54 -13.96
C GLY A 200 6.23 11.45 -13.68
N ALA A 201 6.66 11.88 -12.50
CA ALA A 201 8.07 11.85 -12.10
C ALA A 201 8.59 10.41 -11.91
N LEU A 202 7.75 9.48 -11.43
CA LEU A 202 8.12 8.07 -11.26
C LEU A 202 8.23 7.32 -12.59
N VAL A 203 7.46 7.71 -13.62
CA VAL A 203 7.54 7.12 -14.97
C VAL A 203 8.88 7.42 -15.61
N LEU A 204 9.31 8.67 -15.57
CA LEU A 204 10.49 9.13 -16.28
C LEU A 204 11.77 8.77 -15.51
N ARG A 205 12.73 8.13 -16.22
CA ARG A 205 13.97 7.64 -15.60
C ARG A 205 14.81 8.77 -14.98
N ARG A 206 14.81 9.96 -15.60
CA ARG A 206 15.59 11.13 -15.15
C ARG A 206 15.03 11.79 -13.90
N SER A 207 13.71 11.81 -13.75
CA SER A 207 13.02 12.47 -12.64
C SER A 207 12.64 11.54 -11.48
N ARG A 208 12.93 10.23 -11.59
CA ARG A 208 12.51 9.21 -10.61
C ARG A 208 12.93 9.53 -9.18
N ARG A 209 14.15 10.06 -8.98
CA ARG A 209 14.61 10.45 -7.63
C ARG A 209 13.76 11.56 -7.03
N TRP A 210 13.34 12.50 -7.86
CA TRP A 210 12.41 13.56 -7.46
C TRP A 210 11.02 13.00 -7.20
N GLY A 211 10.55 12.05 -8.03
CA GLY A 211 9.29 11.36 -7.82
C GLY A 211 9.23 10.64 -6.46
N ILE A 212 10.29 9.97 -6.07
CA ILE A 212 10.39 9.33 -4.74
C ILE A 212 10.34 10.40 -3.64
N GLY A 213 11.11 11.47 -3.74
CA GLY A 213 11.09 12.55 -2.73
C GLY A 213 9.73 13.22 -2.61
N LEU A 214 9.06 13.48 -3.74
CA LEU A 214 7.69 14.03 -3.78
C LEU A 214 6.68 13.07 -3.16
N SER A 215 6.79 11.78 -3.46
CA SER A 215 5.95 10.72 -2.87
C SER A 215 6.06 10.72 -1.35
N VAL A 216 7.29 10.64 -0.82
CA VAL A 216 7.54 10.68 0.63
C VAL A 216 6.97 11.96 1.25
N GLY A 217 7.24 13.13 0.64
CA GLY A 217 6.72 14.41 1.12
C GLY A 217 5.19 14.45 1.15
N MET A 218 4.54 13.92 0.10
CA MET A 218 3.08 13.85 0.04
C MET A 218 2.49 12.93 1.11
N HIS A 219 3.08 11.75 1.34
CA HIS A 219 2.60 10.86 2.40
C HIS A 219 2.84 11.42 3.79
N ILE A 220 3.92 12.17 4.02
CA ILE A 220 4.11 12.92 5.28
C ILE A 220 2.97 13.94 5.47
N ILE A 221 2.61 14.70 4.42
CA ILE A 221 1.49 15.66 4.46
C ILE A 221 0.16 14.94 4.75
N LEU A 222 -0.10 13.80 4.12
CA LEU A 222 -1.30 13.00 4.37
C LEU A 222 -1.32 12.43 5.80
N LEU A 223 -0.19 11.94 6.29
CA LEU A 223 -0.08 11.45 7.68
C LEU A 223 -0.28 12.56 8.71
N LEU A 224 0.16 13.79 8.45
CA LEU A 224 -0.14 14.94 9.28
C LEU A 224 -1.63 15.28 9.25
N ALA A 225 -2.24 15.34 8.07
CA ALA A 225 -3.65 15.69 7.91
C ALA A 225 -4.59 14.63 8.50
N LEU A 226 -4.27 13.35 8.35
CA LEU A 226 -5.10 12.22 8.76
C LEU A 226 -4.75 11.71 10.16
N GLY A 227 -3.55 11.99 10.65
CA GLY A 227 -2.99 11.46 11.89
C GLY A 227 -3.53 12.11 13.15
N PRO A 228 -2.83 11.87 14.30
CA PRO A 228 -3.29 12.31 15.63
C PRO A 228 -3.45 13.82 15.77
N TRP A 229 -2.66 14.59 15.06
CA TRP A 229 -2.70 16.06 15.09
C TRP A 229 -3.75 16.66 14.13
N GLY A 230 -4.22 15.87 13.16
CA GLY A 230 -5.27 16.26 12.21
C GLY A 230 -6.63 15.65 12.54
N TRP A 231 -7.04 14.65 11.74
CA TRP A 231 -8.36 14.02 11.82
C TRP A 231 -8.43 12.77 12.70
N GLN A 232 -7.36 12.29 13.27
CA GLN A 232 -7.29 11.10 14.13
C GLN A 232 -7.94 9.86 13.45
N GLN A 233 -7.59 9.64 12.18
CA GLN A 233 -8.11 8.52 11.42
C GLN A 233 -7.70 7.17 12.01
N ARG A 234 -8.44 6.13 11.63
CA ARG A 234 -8.18 4.76 12.07
C ARG A 234 -6.76 4.31 11.69
N PRO A 235 -6.10 3.51 12.53
CA PRO A 235 -4.71 3.05 12.29
C PRO A 235 -4.48 2.43 10.92
N GLY A 236 -5.45 1.68 10.36
CA GLY A 236 -5.32 1.09 9.03
C GLY A 236 -5.09 2.11 7.92
N VAL A 237 -5.74 3.29 7.98
CA VAL A 237 -5.52 4.37 7.01
C VAL A 237 -4.11 4.94 7.12
N LEU A 238 -3.60 5.09 8.35
CA LEU A 238 -2.26 5.62 8.60
C LEU A 238 -1.18 4.61 8.20
N LEU A 239 -1.36 3.33 8.53
CA LEU A 239 -0.45 2.25 8.15
C LEU A 239 -0.32 2.11 6.63
N TRP A 240 -1.44 2.21 5.91
CA TRP A 240 -1.39 2.15 4.45
C TRP A 240 -0.64 3.36 3.85
N ASN A 241 -0.86 4.57 4.38
CA ASN A 241 -0.11 5.75 3.94
C ASN A 241 1.38 5.68 4.33
N LEU A 242 1.74 4.93 5.37
CA LEU A 242 3.14 4.73 5.78
C LEU A 242 3.87 3.72 4.89
N PHE A 243 3.14 2.81 4.25
CA PHE A 243 3.71 1.81 3.34
C PHE A 243 4.28 2.45 2.07
N PHE A 244 3.67 3.52 1.56
CA PHE A 244 4.14 4.28 0.42
C PHE A 244 5.33 5.17 0.75
#